data_658cb1bb562789904c3eab6a53f8b38e
#
_entry.id   658cb1bb562789904c3eab6a53f8b38e
#
_cell.length_a   1.000
_cell.length_b   1.000
_cell.length_c   1.000
_cell.angle_alpha   90.00
_cell.angle_beta   90.00
_cell.angle_gamma   90.00
#
_symmetry.space_group_name_H-M   'P 1'
#
loop_
_entity.id
_entity.type
_entity.pdbx_description
1 polymer ?
#
loop_
_entity_poly.entity_id
_entity_poly.type
_entity_poly.pdbx_seq_one_letter_code
_entity_poly.pdbx_strand_id
1 'polypeptide(L)'
;MPPALFFFLKIADFDKAPKDVKKLKTRPDDEELKEIYGLHKQSVTGDIDIECPALLDLKGKAKWEAWNLQKGLSKEDAMSAYISKARELIEKYGI
;
A
#
# COMPACT_ATOMS: atom_id res chain seq x y z
N MET A 1 -26.07 1.45 -2.77
CA MET A 1 -25.24 0.78 -3.79
C MET A 1 -25.10 -0.71 -3.46
N PRO A 2 -25.27 -1.62 -4.42
CA PRO A 2 -25.10 -3.04 -4.15
C PRO A 2 -23.66 -3.35 -3.71
N PRO A 3 -23.46 -4.26 -2.74
CA PRO A 3 -22.13 -4.61 -2.26
C PRO A 3 -21.17 -5.09 -3.36
N ALA A 4 -21.69 -5.85 -4.33
CA ALA A 4 -20.88 -6.36 -5.43
C ALA A 4 -20.32 -5.23 -6.31
N LEU A 5 -21.14 -4.21 -6.59
CA LEU A 5 -20.71 -3.07 -7.38
C LEU A 5 -19.67 -2.24 -6.63
N PHE A 6 -19.88 -2.03 -5.34
CA PHE A 6 -18.92 -1.32 -4.49
C PHE A 6 -17.56 -2.01 -4.47
N PHE A 7 -17.54 -3.33 -4.32
CA PHE A 7 -16.32 -4.14 -4.33
C PHE A 7 -15.61 -4.03 -5.68
N PHE A 8 -16.36 -4.08 -6.77
CA PHE A 8 -15.80 -3.95 -8.13
C PHE A 8 -15.14 -2.59 -8.34
N LEU A 9 -15.78 -1.51 -7.88
CA LEU A 9 -15.22 -0.16 -7.97
C LEU A 9 -13.94 -0.02 -7.14
N LYS A 10 -13.87 -0.67 -5.98
CA LYS A 10 -12.66 -0.71 -5.16
C LYS A 10 -11.50 -1.37 -5.90
N ILE A 11 -11.75 -2.48 -6.58
CA ILE A 11 -10.72 -3.18 -7.34
C ILE A 11 -10.16 -2.29 -8.44
N ALA A 12 -11.04 -1.59 -9.17
CA ALA A 12 -10.61 -0.67 -10.23
C ALA A 12 -9.74 0.46 -9.67
N ASP A 13 -10.15 1.06 -8.55
CA ASP A 13 -9.37 2.11 -7.88
C ASP A 13 -8.03 1.56 -7.38
N PHE A 14 -8.02 0.35 -6.85
CA PHE A 14 -6.79 -0.29 -6.37
C PHE A 14 -5.80 -0.53 -7.50
N ASP A 15 -6.27 -0.94 -8.67
CA ASP A 15 -5.40 -1.14 -9.85
C ASP A 15 -4.81 0.17 -10.36
N LYS A 16 -5.57 1.25 -10.25
CA LYS A 16 -5.14 2.57 -10.72
C LYS A 16 -4.16 3.24 -9.76
N ALA A 17 -4.33 3.05 -8.46
CA ALA A 17 -3.55 3.74 -7.44
C ALA A 17 -2.03 3.61 -7.59
N PRO A 18 -1.43 2.41 -7.84
CA PRO A 18 0.01 2.31 -8.02
C PRO A 18 0.52 3.12 -9.20
N LYS A 19 -0.26 3.20 -10.28
CA LYS A 19 0.10 3.99 -11.46
C LYS A 19 0.10 5.47 -11.15
N ASP A 20 -0.90 5.93 -10.41
CA ASP A 20 -1.02 7.33 -10.01
C ASP A 20 0.08 7.74 -9.04
N VAL A 21 0.42 6.88 -8.09
CA VAL A 21 1.51 7.14 -7.13
C VAL A 21 2.85 7.33 -7.86
N LYS A 22 3.09 6.59 -8.92
CA LYS A 22 4.31 6.74 -9.73
C LYS A 22 4.38 8.06 -10.48
N LYS A 23 3.25 8.74 -10.67
CA LYS A 23 3.16 10.01 -11.39
C LYS A 23 3.27 11.24 -10.48
N LEU A 24 3.43 11.06 -9.18
CA LEU A 24 3.52 12.18 -8.24
C LEU A 24 4.64 13.14 -8.63
N LYS A 25 4.32 14.44 -8.60
CA LYS A 25 5.28 15.49 -8.96
C LYS A 25 6.48 15.53 -8.03
N THR A 26 6.27 15.18 -6.75
CA THR A 26 7.31 15.14 -5.75
C THR A 26 7.35 13.74 -5.14
N ARG A 27 8.54 13.23 -4.89
CA ARG A 27 8.69 11.93 -4.24
C ARG A 27 8.20 12.01 -2.79
N PRO A 28 7.28 11.12 -2.35
CA PRO A 28 6.88 11.05 -0.95
C PRO A 28 8.08 10.73 -0.03
N ASP A 29 7.95 11.07 1.25
CA ASP A 29 9.00 10.73 2.21
C ASP A 29 9.05 9.21 2.48
N ASP A 30 10.10 8.77 3.17
CA ASP A 30 10.33 7.34 3.40
C ASP A 30 9.21 6.68 4.20
N GLU A 31 8.64 7.39 5.16
CA GLU A 31 7.52 6.87 5.96
C GLU A 31 6.26 6.68 5.12
N GLU A 32 5.96 7.63 4.26
CA GLU A 32 4.82 7.54 3.34
C GLU A 32 5.00 6.38 2.36
N LEU A 33 6.20 6.21 1.82
CA LEU A 33 6.52 5.11 0.91
C LEU A 33 6.42 3.75 1.62
N LYS A 34 6.89 3.65 2.86
CA LYS A 34 6.77 2.44 3.68
C LYS A 34 5.30 2.08 3.91
N GLU A 35 4.49 3.05 4.29
CA GLU A 35 3.07 2.82 4.53
C GLU A 35 2.37 2.33 3.27
N ILE A 36 2.59 2.99 2.14
CA ILE A 36 2.03 2.59 0.84
C ILE A 36 2.47 1.17 0.47
N TYR A 37 3.75 0.87 0.63
CA TYR A 37 4.27 -0.46 0.32
C TYR A 37 3.65 -1.55 1.20
N GLY A 38 3.59 -1.31 2.51
CA GLY A 38 3.02 -2.26 3.46
C GLY A 38 1.55 -2.53 3.20
N LEU A 39 0.78 -1.50 2.95
CA LEU A 39 -0.65 -1.62 2.63
C LEU A 39 -0.86 -2.40 1.33
N HIS A 40 -0.03 -2.14 0.31
CA HIS A 40 -0.11 -2.87 -0.95
C HIS A 40 0.16 -4.36 -0.74
N LYS A 41 1.22 -4.71 -0.04
CA LYS A 41 1.57 -6.11 0.25
C LYS A 41 0.49 -6.81 1.07
N GLN A 42 -0.05 -6.13 2.07
CA GLN A 42 -1.13 -6.67 2.89
C GLN A 42 -2.40 -6.89 2.06
N SER A 43 -2.69 -6.01 1.11
CA SER A 43 -3.84 -6.12 0.22
C SER A 43 -3.74 -7.32 -0.73
N VAL A 44 -2.55 -7.58 -1.24
CA VAL A 44 -2.32 -8.62 -2.26
C VAL A 44 -2.08 -9.98 -1.63
N THR A 45 -1.27 -10.05 -0.58
CA THR A 45 -0.78 -11.30 0.01
C THR A 45 -1.43 -11.63 1.35
N GLY A 46 -1.81 -10.61 2.13
CA GLY A 46 -2.28 -10.79 3.51
C GLY A 46 -1.11 -10.68 4.49
N ASP A 47 -1.28 -11.31 5.66
CA ASP A 47 -0.28 -11.25 6.72
C ASP A 47 1.09 -11.76 6.25
N ILE A 48 2.12 -11.07 6.72
CA ILE A 48 3.49 -11.45 6.43
C ILE A 48 3.79 -12.84 7.02
N ASP A 49 4.37 -13.70 6.21
CA ASP A 49 4.69 -15.09 6.57
C ASP A 49 6.16 -15.45 6.34
N ILE A 50 6.98 -14.45 6.04
CA ILE A 50 8.41 -14.63 5.79
C ILE A 50 9.23 -14.07 6.95
N GLU A 51 10.43 -14.62 7.13
CA GLU A 51 11.35 -14.15 8.14
C GLU A 51 11.98 -12.81 7.75
N CYS A 52 12.39 -12.04 8.76
CA CYS A 52 13.12 -10.80 8.52
C CYS A 52 14.39 -11.06 7.73
N PRO A 53 14.66 -10.32 6.64
CA PRO A 53 15.89 -10.48 5.86
C PRO A 53 17.15 -10.23 6.69
N ALA A 54 18.28 -10.68 6.15
CA ALA A 54 19.58 -10.51 6.79
C ALA A 54 19.90 -9.03 7.08
N LEU A 55 20.69 -8.80 8.12
CA LEU A 55 21.02 -7.44 8.57
C LEU A 55 21.64 -6.56 7.49
N LEU A 56 22.35 -7.17 6.53
CA LEU A 56 23.00 -6.44 5.44
C LEU A 56 22.05 -6.08 4.30
N ASP A 57 20.86 -6.65 4.25
CA ASP A 57 19.86 -6.34 3.24
C ASP A 57 18.93 -5.23 3.74
N LEU A 58 19.41 -3.98 3.66
CA LEU A 58 18.69 -2.82 4.16
C LEU A 58 17.36 -2.60 3.44
N LYS A 59 17.34 -2.77 2.11
CA LYS A 59 16.12 -2.60 1.32
C LYS A 59 15.09 -3.67 1.65
N GLY A 60 15.53 -4.92 1.70
CA GLY A 60 14.67 -6.04 2.05
C GLY A 60 14.10 -5.92 3.45
N LYS A 61 14.94 -5.49 4.40
CA LYS A 61 14.52 -5.26 5.78
C LYS A 61 13.48 -4.15 5.89
N ALA A 62 13.69 -3.03 5.20
CA ALA A 62 12.74 -1.92 5.20
C ALA A 62 11.39 -2.34 4.62
N LYS A 63 11.38 -3.09 3.54
CA LYS A 63 10.17 -3.64 2.93
C LYS A 63 9.47 -4.62 3.87
N TRP A 64 10.24 -5.49 4.51
CA TRP A 64 9.72 -6.45 5.47
C TRP A 64 9.05 -5.74 6.65
N GLU A 65 9.70 -4.74 7.22
CA GLU A 65 9.16 -3.96 8.32
C GLU A 65 7.87 -3.23 7.92
N ALA A 66 7.84 -2.63 6.74
CA ALA A 66 6.66 -1.95 6.22
C ALA A 66 5.45 -2.88 6.12
N TRP A 67 5.67 -4.09 5.62
CA TRP A 67 4.61 -5.09 5.52
C TRP A 67 4.22 -5.62 6.91
N ASN A 68 5.20 -5.88 7.77
CA ASN A 68 4.97 -6.39 9.12
C ASN A 68 4.11 -5.44 9.97
N LEU A 69 4.25 -4.13 9.77
CA LEU A 69 3.45 -3.13 10.46
C LEU A 69 1.95 -3.26 10.18
N GLN A 70 1.59 -3.84 9.03
CA GLN A 70 0.20 -3.99 8.62
C GLN A 70 -0.38 -5.36 9.01
N LYS A 71 0.38 -6.21 9.67
CA LYS A 71 -0.08 -7.53 10.08
C LYS A 71 -1.35 -7.44 10.92
N GLY A 72 -2.31 -8.29 10.64
CA GLY A 72 -3.62 -8.29 11.30
C GLY A 72 -4.70 -7.56 10.54
N LEU A 73 -4.33 -6.72 9.56
CA LEU A 73 -5.29 -6.01 8.73
C LEU A 73 -5.80 -6.94 7.63
N SER A 74 -7.12 -6.98 7.42
CA SER A 74 -7.68 -7.81 6.34
C SER A 74 -7.24 -7.27 4.98
N LYS A 75 -7.27 -8.12 3.95
CA LYS A 75 -6.94 -7.70 2.59
C LYS A 75 -7.85 -6.58 2.12
N GLU A 76 -9.14 -6.64 2.44
CA GLU A 76 -10.09 -5.59 2.06
C GLU A 76 -9.80 -4.28 2.77
N ASP A 77 -9.53 -4.32 4.07
CA ASP A 77 -9.21 -3.11 4.84
C ASP A 77 -7.89 -2.51 4.36
N ALA A 78 -6.91 -3.34 4.06
CA ALA A 78 -5.63 -2.89 3.53
C ALA A 78 -5.82 -2.22 2.15
N MET A 79 -6.65 -2.79 1.30
CA MET A 79 -6.98 -2.22 -0.01
C MET A 79 -7.63 -0.85 0.14
N SER A 80 -8.59 -0.71 1.04
CA SER A 80 -9.27 0.57 1.30
C SER A 80 -8.28 1.62 1.82
N ALA A 81 -7.43 1.22 2.76
CA ALA A 81 -6.43 2.11 3.33
C ALA A 81 -5.40 2.53 2.28
N TYR A 82 -4.99 1.60 1.40
CA TYR A 82 -4.07 1.90 0.31
C TYR A 82 -4.64 2.95 -0.64
N ILE A 83 -5.89 2.78 -1.06
CA ILE A 83 -6.57 3.72 -1.94
C ILE A 83 -6.68 5.10 -1.29
N SER A 84 -7.07 5.15 -0.02
CA SER A 84 -7.17 6.41 0.73
C SER A 84 -5.83 7.12 0.83
N LYS A 85 -4.77 6.35 1.13
CA LYS A 85 -3.43 6.92 1.24
C LYS A 85 -2.92 7.42 -0.10
N ALA A 86 -3.15 6.68 -1.18
CA ALA A 86 -2.77 7.11 -2.52
C ALA A 86 -3.45 8.43 -2.90
N ARG A 87 -4.74 8.57 -2.62
CA ARG A 87 -5.47 9.82 -2.86
C ARG A 87 -4.91 10.97 -2.05
N GLU A 88 -4.60 10.74 -0.79
CA GLU A 88 -3.98 11.73 0.09
C GLU A 88 -2.65 12.23 -0.46
N LEU A 89 -1.81 11.31 -0.96
CA LEU A 89 -0.53 11.68 -1.56
C LEU A 89 -0.72 12.47 -2.85
N ILE A 90 -1.70 12.12 -3.66
CA ILE A 90 -2.02 12.86 -4.89
C ILE A 90 -2.45 14.28 -4.57
N GLU A 91 -3.28 14.47 -3.55
CA GLU A 91 -3.68 15.81 -3.11
C GLU A 91 -2.50 16.62 -2.57
N LYS A 92 -1.61 15.96 -1.83
CA LYS A 92 -0.47 16.62 -1.18
C LYS A 92 0.62 17.02 -2.17
N TYR A 93 0.95 16.13 -3.11
CA TYR A 93 2.09 16.31 -4.01
C TYR A 93 1.71 16.63 -5.44
N GLY A 94 0.52 16.25 -5.88
CA GLY A 94 0.04 16.45 -7.25
C GLY A 94 0.63 15.45 -8.26
N ILE A 95 -0.05 15.34 -9.38
CA ILE A 95 0.39 14.48 -10.50
C ILE A 95 0.29 15.21 -11.83
#